data_4960a880d1beeed29579603e36ccf422
#
_entry.id   4960a880d1beeed29579603e36ccf422
#
_cell.length_a   1.000
_cell.length_b   1.000
_cell.length_c   1.000
_cell.angle_alpha   90.00
_cell.angle_beta   90.00
_cell.angle_gamma   90.00
#
_symmetry.space_group_name_H-M   'P 1'
#
loop_
_entity.id
_entity.type
_entity.pdbx_description
1 polymer ?
#
loop_
_entity_poly.entity_id
_entity_poly.type
_entity_poly.pdbx_seq_one_letter_code
_entity_poly.pdbx_strand_id
1 'polypeptide(L)'
;MITNSLDPVISIGTLAKKVGLSVSAIRKYEEQGLLISHRTYSGHRLFSYEDIERVRSIQHLIKELGFNFEGIRRMQAILPCWDLLPCEKKVQENCLAYNGTSKPCWMIKEAHCTLKGNECRKCLVYRFGSLLTEDIKDLIHKERYETDQRSRIKQLLNET
;
A
#
# COMPACT_ATOMS: atom_id res chain seq x y z
N MET A 1 -14.46 -23.05 0.17
CA MET A 1 -14.50 -21.67 0.67
C MET A 1 -13.61 -20.83 -0.24
N ILE A 2 -14.15 -19.80 -0.86
CA ILE A 2 -13.36 -18.83 -1.63
C ILE A 2 -12.66 -17.96 -0.59
N THR A 3 -11.37 -18.18 -0.36
CA THR A 3 -10.56 -17.28 0.48
C THR A 3 -10.43 -15.94 -0.26
N ASN A 4 -10.76 -14.86 0.42
CA ASN A 4 -10.54 -13.51 -0.11
C ASN A 4 -9.03 -13.33 -0.37
N SER A 5 -8.64 -12.73 -1.50
CA SER A 5 -7.23 -12.48 -1.85
C SER A 5 -6.46 -11.67 -0.78
N LEU A 6 -7.20 -10.95 0.08
CA LEU A 6 -6.67 -10.16 1.20
C LEU A 6 -6.51 -10.94 2.51
N ASP A 7 -6.99 -12.19 2.58
CA ASP A 7 -6.88 -12.96 3.82
C ASP A 7 -5.42 -13.35 4.09
N PRO A 8 -4.94 -13.15 5.34
CA PRO A 8 -3.55 -13.43 5.70
C PRO A 8 -3.34 -14.93 5.97
N VAL A 9 -3.16 -15.70 4.91
CA VAL A 9 -3.05 -17.18 4.97
C VAL A 9 -1.67 -17.72 4.58
N ILE A 10 -0.76 -16.84 4.13
CA ILE A 10 0.56 -17.22 3.60
C ILE A 10 1.63 -16.95 4.64
N SER A 11 2.45 -17.94 4.95
CA SER A 11 3.62 -17.76 5.83
C SER A 11 4.72 -16.95 5.13
N ILE A 12 5.61 -16.33 5.90
CA ILE A 12 6.77 -15.58 5.35
C ILE A 12 7.67 -16.46 4.47
N GLY A 13 7.87 -17.72 4.83
CA GLY A 13 8.65 -18.66 4.02
C GLY A 13 7.99 -18.98 2.68
N THR A 14 6.68 -19.16 2.69
CA THR A 14 5.90 -19.37 1.47
C THR A 14 5.91 -18.13 0.57
N LEU A 15 5.73 -16.94 1.14
CA LEU A 15 5.82 -15.67 0.41
C LEU A 15 7.19 -15.53 -0.25
N ALA A 16 8.27 -15.69 0.53
CA ALA A 16 9.65 -15.59 0.06
C ALA A 16 9.92 -16.52 -1.14
N LYS A 17 9.49 -17.78 -1.02
CA LYS A 17 9.60 -18.77 -2.11
C LYS A 17 8.83 -18.37 -3.36
N LYS A 18 7.59 -17.85 -3.21
CA LYS A 18 6.74 -17.43 -4.35
C LYS A 18 7.28 -16.23 -5.13
N VAL A 19 8.01 -15.34 -4.45
CA VAL A 19 8.58 -14.13 -5.07
C VAL A 19 10.08 -14.24 -5.36
N GLY A 20 10.71 -15.38 -5.08
CA GLY A 20 12.13 -15.60 -5.32
C GLY A 20 13.06 -14.76 -4.45
N LEU A 21 12.67 -14.48 -3.21
CA LEU A 21 13.46 -13.73 -2.23
C LEU A 21 13.80 -14.57 -1.01
N SER A 22 14.81 -14.13 -0.25
CA SER A 22 15.07 -14.67 1.09
C SER A 22 14.05 -14.14 2.12
N VAL A 23 13.85 -14.88 3.20
CA VAL A 23 13.01 -14.42 4.33
C VAL A 23 13.55 -13.12 4.92
N SER A 24 14.88 -12.94 4.96
CA SER A 24 15.51 -11.70 5.42
C SER A 24 15.18 -10.50 4.54
N ALA A 25 15.09 -10.69 3.20
CA ALA A 25 14.67 -9.64 2.29
C ALA A 25 13.21 -9.22 2.51
N ILE A 26 12.30 -10.18 2.74
CA ILE A 26 10.90 -9.87 3.08
C ILE A 26 10.82 -9.08 4.41
N ARG A 27 11.58 -9.49 5.44
CA ARG A 27 11.67 -8.75 6.70
C ARG A 27 12.19 -7.33 6.49
N LYS A 28 13.16 -7.15 5.59
CA LYS A 28 13.68 -5.83 5.24
C LYS A 28 12.61 -4.93 4.63
N TYR A 29 11.74 -5.46 3.76
CA TYR A 29 10.62 -4.70 3.21
C TYR A 29 9.61 -4.30 4.30
N GLU A 30 9.35 -5.19 5.25
CA GLU A 30 8.50 -4.88 6.42
C GLU A 30 9.13 -3.79 7.31
N GLU A 31 10.42 -3.91 7.65
CA GLU A 31 11.16 -2.90 8.44
C GLU A 31 11.18 -1.53 7.76
N GLN A 32 11.27 -1.51 6.44
CA GLN A 32 11.22 -0.28 5.65
C GLN A 32 9.81 0.27 5.45
N GLY A 33 8.78 -0.39 6.00
CA GLY A 33 7.38 0.01 5.89
C GLY A 33 6.77 -0.16 4.51
N LEU A 34 7.43 -0.89 3.61
CA LEU A 34 6.91 -1.16 2.27
C LEU A 34 5.92 -2.32 2.27
N LEU A 35 5.96 -3.16 3.29
CA LEU A 35 5.11 -4.33 3.46
C LEU A 35 4.59 -4.39 4.90
N ILE A 36 3.32 -4.71 5.08
CA ILE A 36 2.68 -4.89 6.39
C ILE A 36 2.26 -6.35 6.55
N SER A 37 2.82 -7.04 7.55
CA SER A 37 2.36 -8.39 7.90
C SER A 37 1.15 -8.36 8.84
N HIS A 38 0.32 -9.37 8.77
CA HIS A 38 -0.60 -9.70 9.84
C HIS A 38 0.17 -10.49 10.91
N ARG A 39 -0.07 -10.16 12.19
CA ARG A 39 0.50 -10.91 13.32
C ARG A 39 -0.57 -11.78 13.94
N THR A 40 -0.31 -13.08 14.00
CA THR A 40 -1.15 -13.99 14.79
C THR A 40 -0.99 -13.70 16.27
N TYR A 41 -1.86 -14.25 17.09
CA TYR A 41 -1.73 -14.18 18.56
C TYR A 41 -0.39 -14.74 19.06
N SER A 42 0.15 -15.76 18.40
CA SER A 42 1.48 -16.34 18.69
C SER A 42 2.66 -15.57 18.08
N GLY A 43 2.40 -14.41 17.45
CA GLY A 43 3.44 -13.54 16.89
C GLY A 43 3.93 -13.93 15.48
N HIS A 44 3.39 -14.97 14.87
CA HIS A 44 3.75 -15.36 13.50
C HIS A 44 3.29 -14.33 12.47
N ARG A 45 4.13 -14.11 11.46
CA ARG A 45 3.83 -13.25 10.31
C ARG A 45 3.04 -14.02 9.28
N LEU A 46 1.88 -13.49 8.90
CA LEU A 46 1.07 -13.97 7.79
C LEU A 46 0.87 -12.87 6.76
N PHE A 47 0.75 -13.27 5.52
CA PHE A 47 0.57 -12.42 4.35
C PHE A 47 -0.60 -12.92 3.51
N SER A 48 -1.10 -12.08 2.64
CA SER A 48 -2.16 -12.39 1.69
C SER A 48 -1.60 -12.68 0.29
N TYR A 49 -2.46 -13.12 -0.64
CA TYR A 49 -2.09 -13.24 -2.04
C TYR A 49 -1.79 -11.88 -2.68
N GLU A 50 -2.49 -10.82 -2.26
CA GLU A 50 -2.22 -9.43 -2.68
C GLU A 50 -0.81 -8.97 -2.26
N ASP A 51 -0.30 -9.46 -1.14
CA ASP A 51 1.06 -9.13 -0.70
C ASP A 51 2.15 -9.73 -1.63
N ILE A 52 1.84 -10.81 -2.35
CA ILE A 52 2.73 -11.36 -3.38
C ILE A 52 2.91 -10.33 -4.49
N GLU A 53 1.81 -9.78 -4.99
CA GLU A 53 1.83 -8.78 -6.07
C GLU A 53 2.50 -7.49 -5.60
N ARG A 54 2.23 -7.08 -4.37
CA ARG A 54 2.92 -5.93 -3.76
C ARG A 54 4.44 -6.13 -3.71
N VAL A 55 4.92 -7.30 -3.29
CA VAL A 55 6.36 -7.59 -3.26
C VAL A 55 6.94 -7.61 -4.67
N ARG A 56 6.24 -8.16 -5.65
CA ARG A 56 6.67 -8.13 -7.07
C ARG A 56 6.78 -6.70 -7.59
N SER A 57 5.82 -5.85 -7.27
CA SER A 57 5.86 -4.43 -7.62
C SER A 57 7.06 -3.71 -7.00
N ILE A 58 7.36 -3.97 -5.72
CA ILE A 58 8.55 -3.43 -5.07
C ILE A 58 9.84 -3.92 -5.75
N GLN A 59 9.90 -5.20 -6.10
CA GLN A 59 11.05 -5.75 -6.84
C GLN A 59 11.24 -5.07 -8.20
N HIS A 60 10.15 -4.85 -8.94
CA HIS A 60 10.17 -4.16 -10.22
C HIS A 60 10.67 -2.72 -10.07
N LEU A 61 10.14 -1.97 -9.10
CA LEU A 61 10.59 -0.60 -8.81
C LEU A 61 12.09 -0.54 -8.49
N ILE A 62 12.62 -1.52 -7.75
CA ILE A 62 14.03 -1.55 -7.38
C ILE A 62 14.91 -1.99 -8.55
N LYS A 63 14.57 -3.09 -9.22
CA LYS A 63 15.44 -3.74 -10.19
C LYS A 63 15.39 -3.10 -11.58
N GLU A 64 14.18 -2.77 -12.04
CA GLU A 64 13.97 -2.27 -13.40
C GLU A 64 13.95 -0.74 -13.45
N LEU A 65 13.37 -0.08 -12.43
CA LEU A 65 13.24 1.38 -12.41
C LEU A 65 14.26 2.08 -11.53
N GLY A 66 15.15 1.35 -10.84
CA GLY A 66 16.27 1.91 -10.07
C GLY A 66 15.87 2.63 -8.79
N PHE A 67 14.65 2.44 -8.28
CA PHE A 67 14.22 3.04 -7.03
C PHE A 67 14.93 2.42 -5.84
N ASN A 68 15.27 3.23 -4.84
CA ASN A 68 15.63 2.77 -3.51
C ASN A 68 14.41 2.79 -2.58
N PHE A 69 14.55 2.26 -1.38
CA PHE A 69 13.44 2.19 -0.40
C PHE A 69 12.88 3.57 -0.05
N GLU A 70 13.72 4.59 0.07
CA GLU A 70 13.28 5.95 0.36
C GLU A 70 12.47 6.54 -0.80
N GLY A 71 12.91 6.34 -2.03
CA GLY A 71 12.19 6.76 -3.24
C GLY A 71 10.79 6.12 -3.30
N ILE A 72 10.70 4.82 -3.03
CA ILE A 72 9.41 4.11 -3.00
C ILE A 72 8.50 4.68 -1.90
N ARG A 73 9.03 4.92 -0.69
CA ARG A 73 8.25 5.51 0.40
C ARG A 73 7.72 6.90 0.04
N ARG A 74 8.55 7.77 -0.54
CA ARG A 74 8.13 9.11 -0.97
C ARG A 74 7.07 9.06 -2.05
N MET A 75 7.22 8.18 -3.01
CA MET A 75 6.23 7.96 -4.06
C MET A 75 4.88 7.51 -3.46
N GLN A 76 4.89 6.57 -2.52
CA GLN A 76 3.68 6.11 -1.83
C GLN A 76 3.08 7.17 -0.90
N ALA A 77 3.89 8.11 -0.39
CA ALA A 77 3.42 9.22 0.45
C ALA A 77 2.63 10.28 -0.33
N ILE A 78 2.74 10.32 -1.66
CA ILE A 78 2.01 11.26 -2.53
C ILE A 78 0.53 10.86 -2.67
N LEU A 79 0.16 9.62 -2.36
CA LEU A 79 -1.21 9.15 -2.51
C LEU A 79 -2.20 9.96 -1.67
N PRO A 80 -3.21 10.59 -2.29
CA PRO A 80 -4.15 11.45 -1.60
C PRO A 80 -5.19 10.62 -0.82
N CYS A 81 -4.81 10.18 0.38
CA CYS A 81 -5.70 9.35 1.19
C CYS A 81 -7.03 10.02 1.52
N TRP A 82 -7.06 11.34 1.60
CA TRP A 82 -8.26 12.16 1.83
C TRP A 82 -9.23 12.20 0.65
N ASP A 83 -8.77 11.91 -0.56
CA ASP A 83 -9.61 11.77 -1.76
C ASP A 83 -10.11 10.33 -1.95
N LEU A 84 -9.33 9.35 -1.48
CA LEU A 84 -9.61 7.92 -1.62
C LEU A 84 -10.50 7.37 -0.49
N LEU A 85 -10.46 8.00 0.68
CA LEU A 85 -11.21 7.59 1.87
C LEU A 85 -12.08 8.74 2.38
N PRO A 86 -13.22 8.45 3.00
CA PRO A 86 -14.01 9.49 3.65
C PRO A 86 -13.25 10.07 4.84
N CYS A 87 -12.73 11.28 4.66
CA CYS A 87 -11.97 11.99 5.68
C CYS A 87 -12.55 13.39 5.89
N GLU A 88 -13.00 13.69 7.10
CA GLU A 88 -13.56 15.00 7.45
C GLU A 88 -12.47 16.08 7.40
N LYS A 89 -12.79 17.29 6.92
CA LYS A 89 -11.86 18.42 6.83
C LYS A 89 -11.18 18.74 8.15
N LYS A 90 -11.92 18.73 9.25
CA LYS A 90 -11.39 18.95 10.60
C LYS A 90 -10.31 17.94 11.01
N VAL A 91 -10.46 16.69 10.55
CA VAL A 91 -9.46 15.63 10.77
C VAL A 91 -8.25 15.85 9.89
N GLN A 92 -8.44 16.29 8.64
CA GLN A 92 -7.36 16.57 7.69
C GLN A 92 -6.40 17.65 8.23
N GLU A 93 -6.94 18.75 8.75
CA GLU A 93 -6.16 19.90 9.26
C GLU A 93 -5.13 19.50 10.34
N ASN A 94 -5.47 18.49 11.14
CA ASN A 94 -4.62 18.00 12.23
C ASN A 94 -3.87 16.71 11.90
N CYS A 95 -4.01 16.18 10.67
CA CYS A 95 -3.40 14.93 10.28
C CYS A 95 -2.01 15.13 9.67
N LEU A 96 -0.98 14.53 10.27
CA LEU A 96 0.38 14.63 9.73
C LEU A 96 0.52 14.01 8.33
N ALA A 97 -0.31 13.01 8.00
CA ALA A 97 -0.31 12.44 6.66
C ALA A 97 -0.85 13.42 5.60
N TYR A 98 -1.80 14.27 5.97
CA TYR A 98 -2.34 15.32 5.11
C TYR A 98 -1.37 16.51 4.96
N ASN A 99 -0.80 16.95 6.07
CA ASN A 99 0.07 18.15 6.13
C ASN A 99 1.47 17.95 5.50
N GLY A 100 1.71 16.78 4.95
CA GLY A 100 2.91 16.49 4.18
C GLY A 100 4.02 15.85 5.00
N THR A 101 4.27 14.59 4.71
CA THR A 101 5.44 13.86 5.20
C THR A 101 6.08 13.13 4.04
N SER A 102 7.35 12.75 4.20
CA SER A 102 8.03 11.88 3.25
C SER A 102 7.68 10.40 3.44
N LYS A 103 6.73 10.09 4.33
CA LYS A 103 6.33 8.73 4.69
C LYS A 103 4.86 8.50 4.36
N PRO A 104 4.49 7.32 3.85
CA PRO A 104 3.09 6.97 3.63
C PRO A 104 2.34 6.88 4.96
N CYS A 105 1.02 7.10 4.92
CA CYS A 105 0.18 7.26 6.11
C CYS A 105 0.24 6.08 7.09
N TRP A 106 0.41 4.85 6.62
CA TRP A 106 0.53 3.67 7.48
C TRP A 106 1.83 3.60 8.29
N MET A 107 2.83 4.41 7.97
CA MET A 107 4.07 4.55 8.72
C MET A 107 4.03 5.69 9.74
N ILE A 108 2.97 6.50 9.76
CA ILE A 108 2.84 7.67 10.62
C ILE A 108 1.99 7.30 11.83
N LYS A 109 2.57 7.32 13.02
CA LYS A 109 1.86 6.97 14.27
C LYS A 109 0.72 7.94 14.60
N GLU A 110 0.91 9.19 14.27
CA GLU A 110 -0.01 10.31 14.53
C GLU A 110 -0.98 10.56 13.37
N ALA A 111 -1.08 9.65 12.40
CA ALA A 111 -2.10 9.73 11.38
C ALA A 111 -3.48 9.51 12.00
N HIS A 112 -4.39 10.45 11.80
CA HIS A 112 -5.77 10.41 12.30
C HIS A 112 -6.70 9.60 11.39
N CYS A 113 -6.24 8.43 10.94
CA CYS A 113 -7.03 7.57 10.07
C CYS A 113 -8.00 6.71 10.89
N THR A 114 -9.27 6.66 10.49
CA THR A 114 -10.30 5.83 11.10
C THR A 114 -10.04 4.32 10.92
N LEU A 115 -9.25 3.95 9.90
CA LEU A 115 -8.86 2.56 9.59
C LEU A 115 -7.52 2.14 10.20
N LYS A 116 -6.99 2.91 11.14
CA LYS A 116 -5.66 2.68 11.72
C LYS A 116 -5.52 1.28 12.34
N GLY A 117 -4.32 0.71 12.21
CA GLY A 117 -3.96 -0.58 12.80
C GLY A 117 -4.04 -1.74 11.80
N ASN A 118 -4.64 -2.85 12.19
CA ASN A 118 -4.71 -4.08 11.39
C ASN A 118 -5.46 -3.90 10.05
N GLU A 119 -6.27 -2.88 9.90
CA GLU A 119 -7.05 -2.61 8.71
C GLU A 119 -6.25 -1.87 7.61
N CYS A 120 -5.06 -1.31 7.92
CA CYS A 120 -4.21 -0.68 6.90
C CYS A 120 -3.91 -1.63 5.73
N ARG A 121 -3.73 -2.92 5.98
CA ARG A 121 -3.49 -3.93 4.94
C ARG A 121 -4.64 -4.06 3.94
N LYS A 122 -5.88 -3.80 4.37
CA LYS A 122 -7.08 -3.84 3.54
C LYS A 122 -7.42 -2.48 2.96
N CYS A 123 -6.75 -1.42 3.42
CA CYS A 123 -7.00 -0.06 3.00
C CYS A 123 -6.61 0.16 1.54
N LEU A 124 -7.47 0.88 0.81
CA LEU A 124 -7.25 1.22 -0.59
C LEU A 124 -5.95 1.98 -0.82
N VAL A 125 -5.61 2.93 0.05
CA VAL A 125 -4.38 3.73 -0.06
C VAL A 125 -3.14 2.82 0.00
N TYR A 126 -3.12 1.86 0.90
CA TYR A 126 -2.04 0.88 0.98
C TYR A 126 -2.00 -0.03 -0.25
N ARG A 127 -3.15 -0.48 -0.72
CA ARG A 127 -3.27 -1.35 -1.91
C ARG A 127 -2.86 -0.64 -3.18
N PHE A 128 -3.28 0.61 -3.37
CA PHE A 128 -2.85 1.43 -4.51
C PHE A 128 -1.35 1.66 -4.57
N GLY A 129 -0.67 1.70 -3.42
CA GLY A 129 0.78 1.81 -3.37
C GLY A 129 1.51 0.68 -4.10
N SER A 130 0.87 -0.44 -4.40
CA SER A 130 1.42 -1.52 -5.22
C SER A 130 1.21 -1.32 -6.72
N LEU A 131 0.26 -0.50 -7.13
CA LEU A 131 -0.07 -0.23 -8.53
C LEU A 131 0.77 0.90 -9.15
N LEU A 132 1.59 1.60 -8.36
CA LEU A 132 2.47 2.68 -8.81
C LEU A 132 3.66 2.20 -9.67
N THR A 133 3.59 0.99 -10.20
CA THR A 133 4.56 0.45 -11.16
C THR A 133 4.25 0.86 -12.60
N GLU A 134 3.04 1.31 -12.87
CA GLU A 134 2.68 1.88 -14.14
C GLU A 134 3.19 3.31 -14.24
N ASP A 135 3.42 3.80 -15.45
CA ASP A 135 4.05 5.09 -15.69
C ASP A 135 3.31 6.21 -14.94
N ILE A 136 3.98 6.79 -13.92
CA ILE A 136 3.43 7.88 -13.11
C ILE A 136 2.98 9.06 -13.97
N LYS A 137 3.63 9.28 -15.13
CA LYS A 137 3.21 10.28 -16.11
C LYS A 137 1.84 9.95 -16.68
N ASP A 138 1.58 8.69 -17.00
CA ASP A 138 0.28 8.26 -17.52
C ASP A 138 -0.81 8.42 -16.48
N LEU A 139 -0.53 8.11 -15.21
CA LEU A 139 -1.45 8.39 -14.11
C LEU A 139 -1.74 9.89 -13.95
N ILE A 140 -0.71 10.74 -13.95
CA ILE A 140 -0.85 12.20 -13.84
C ILE A 140 -1.50 12.81 -15.08
N HIS A 141 -1.19 12.32 -16.28
CA HIS A 141 -1.80 12.80 -17.52
C HIS A 141 -3.26 12.36 -17.66
N LYS A 142 -3.59 11.14 -17.27
CA LYS A 142 -4.97 10.63 -17.27
C LYS A 142 -5.86 11.42 -16.30
N GLU A 143 -5.34 11.81 -15.13
CA GLU A 143 -6.09 12.67 -14.20
C GLU A 143 -6.35 14.09 -14.74
N ARG A 144 -5.49 14.63 -15.59
CA ARG A 144 -5.70 15.95 -16.22
C ARG A 144 -6.74 15.94 -17.33
N TYR A 145 -6.99 14.80 -17.96
CA TYR A 145 -7.85 14.73 -19.15
C TYR A 145 -9.24 14.14 -18.92
N GLU A 146 -9.49 13.48 -17.78
CA GLU A 146 -10.78 12.84 -17.56
C GLU A 146 -11.26 12.97 -16.10
N THR A 147 -12.14 13.94 -15.87
CA THR A 147 -13.02 14.02 -14.68
C THR A 147 -13.86 12.74 -14.51
N ASP A 148 -13.94 11.92 -15.55
CA ASP A 148 -14.72 10.68 -15.61
C ASP A 148 -14.01 9.49 -14.97
N GLN A 149 -12.67 9.50 -14.87
CA GLN A 149 -11.93 8.40 -14.25
C GLN A 149 -12.00 8.39 -12.73
N ARG A 150 -12.20 9.53 -12.06
CA ARG A 150 -12.53 9.55 -10.61
C ARG A 150 -13.81 8.77 -10.33
N SER A 151 -14.78 8.86 -11.21
CA SER A 151 -16.02 8.08 -11.15
C SER A 151 -15.77 6.60 -11.41
N ARG A 152 -14.89 6.25 -12.33
CA ARG A 152 -14.53 4.87 -12.65
C ARG A 152 -13.73 4.18 -11.52
N ILE A 153 -12.77 4.87 -10.93
CA ILE A 153 -12.05 4.36 -9.75
C ILE A 153 -13.02 4.17 -8.59
N LYS A 154 -13.92 5.14 -8.32
CA LYS A 154 -14.97 4.98 -7.32
C LYS A 154 -15.92 3.82 -7.63
N GLN A 155 -16.24 3.58 -8.90
CA GLN A 155 -17.09 2.48 -9.33
C GLN A 155 -16.41 1.11 -9.11
N LEU A 156 -15.15 0.95 -9.50
CA LEU A 156 -14.36 -0.27 -9.26
C LEU A 156 -14.16 -0.56 -7.76
N LEU A 157 -14.22 0.48 -6.93
CA LEU A 157 -14.08 0.39 -5.48
C LEU A 157 -15.39 0.01 -4.78
N ASN A 158 -16.55 0.27 -5.40
CA ASN A 158 -17.86 -0.06 -4.87
C ASN A 158 -18.37 -1.44 -5.31
N GLU A 159 -17.70 -2.08 -6.27
CA GLU A 159 -18.03 -3.42 -6.78
C GLU A 159 -17.20 -4.56 -6.12
N THR A 160 -16.38 -4.23 -5.11
CA THR A 160 -15.60 -5.18 -4.30
C THR A 160 -16.02 -5.13 -2.84
#